data_5b033fbf2c19187d68cacafe8f89a596
#
_entry.id   5b033fbf2c19187d68cacafe8f89a596
#
_cell.length_a   1.000
_cell.length_b   1.000
_cell.length_c   1.000
_cell.angle_alpha   90.00
_cell.angle_beta   90.00
_cell.angle_gamma   90.00
#
_symmetry.space_group_name_H-M   'P 1'
#
loop_
_entity.id
_entity.type
_entity.pdbx_description
1 polymer ?
#
loop_
_entity_poly.entity_id
_entity_poly.type
_entity_poly.pdbx_seq_one_letter_code
_entity_poly.pdbx_strand_id
1 'polypeptide(L)'
;MAVLHNVGAQIEKIDQQILNLLEQRVALWQEAMEEDPEALTAEHDGEAIAFWTSEAEHRGLDEAGAERVGKSVISLCRKMGEA
;
A
#
# COMPACT_ATOMS: atom_id res chain seq x y z
N MET A 1 -12.64 -11.19 -28.93
CA MET A 1 -13.48 -11.65 -27.84
C MET A 1 -13.71 -10.55 -26.83
N ALA A 2 -14.97 -10.29 -26.55
CA ALA A 2 -15.35 -9.22 -25.61
C ALA A 2 -14.79 -9.43 -24.20
N VAL A 3 -14.57 -10.69 -23.81
CA VAL A 3 -14.07 -11.03 -22.48
C VAL A 3 -12.70 -10.41 -22.18
N LEU A 4 -11.78 -10.43 -23.18
CA LEU A 4 -10.43 -9.88 -22.98
C LEU A 4 -10.45 -8.37 -22.77
N HIS A 5 -11.30 -7.65 -23.52
CA HIS A 5 -11.46 -6.21 -23.31
C HIS A 5 -12.04 -5.90 -21.94
N ASN A 6 -13.05 -6.69 -21.54
CA ASN A 6 -13.67 -6.51 -20.23
C ASN A 6 -12.67 -6.76 -19.08
N VAL A 7 -11.81 -7.76 -19.21
CA VAL A 7 -10.80 -8.07 -18.19
C VAL A 7 -9.82 -6.90 -18.02
N GLY A 8 -9.31 -6.37 -19.15
CA GLY A 8 -8.41 -5.22 -19.10
C GLY A 8 -9.05 -4.01 -18.43
N ALA A 9 -10.29 -3.70 -18.79
CA ALA A 9 -11.01 -2.59 -18.21
C ALA A 9 -11.29 -2.80 -16.73
N GLN A 10 -11.59 -4.04 -16.34
CA GLN A 10 -11.83 -4.38 -14.93
C GLN A 10 -10.56 -4.23 -14.10
N ILE A 11 -9.43 -4.68 -14.62
CA ILE A 11 -8.14 -4.53 -13.95
C ILE A 11 -7.80 -3.05 -13.78
N GLU A 12 -7.99 -2.26 -14.83
CA GLU A 12 -7.73 -0.81 -14.77
C GLU A 12 -8.57 -0.15 -13.69
N LYS A 13 -9.82 -0.54 -13.55
CA LYS A 13 -10.70 -0.02 -12.52
C LYS A 13 -10.19 -0.35 -11.12
N ILE A 14 -9.70 -1.58 -10.94
CA ILE A 14 -9.12 -2.00 -9.67
C ILE A 14 -7.87 -1.19 -9.39
N ASP A 15 -7.02 -1.00 -10.38
CA ASP A 15 -5.80 -0.20 -10.23
C ASP A 15 -6.12 1.24 -9.83
N GLN A 16 -7.19 1.81 -10.40
CA GLN A 16 -7.65 3.15 -10.00
C GLN A 16 -8.04 3.19 -8.53
N GLN A 17 -8.70 2.14 -8.04
CA GLN A 17 -9.07 2.05 -6.62
C GLN A 17 -7.83 1.93 -5.75
N ILE A 18 -6.84 1.13 -6.17
CA ILE A 18 -5.59 1.00 -5.45
C ILE A 18 -4.88 2.35 -5.38
N LEU A 19 -4.81 3.07 -6.50
CA LEU A 19 -4.18 4.40 -6.54
C LEU A 19 -4.90 5.40 -5.65
N ASN A 20 -6.23 5.36 -5.62
CA ASN A 20 -7.01 6.21 -4.74
C ASN A 20 -6.69 5.93 -3.27
N LEU A 21 -6.55 4.65 -2.91
CA LEU A 21 -6.22 4.25 -1.55
C LEU A 21 -4.79 4.63 -1.19
N LEU A 22 -3.86 4.50 -2.12
CA LEU A 22 -2.47 4.95 -1.92
C LEU A 22 -2.42 6.45 -1.67
N GLU A 23 -3.18 7.21 -2.42
CA GLU A 23 -3.28 8.65 -2.26
C GLU A 23 -3.76 9.01 -0.85
N GLN A 24 -4.77 8.32 -0.36
CA GLN A 24 -5.30 8.51 0.99
C GLN A 24 -4.25 8.15 2.05
N ARG A 25 -3.53 7.05 1.84
CA ARG A 25 -2.50 6.60 2.77
C ARG A 25 -1.35 7.60 2.84
N VAL A 26 -0.94 8.13 1.71
CA VAL A 26 0.11 9.16 1.65
C VAL A 26 -0.34 10.41 2.39
N ALA A 27 -1.59 10.84 2.19
CA ALA A 27 -2.12 12.03 2.86
C ALA A 27 -2.14 11.85 4.38
N LEU A 28 -2.56 10.68 4.86
CA LEU A 28 -2.55 10.38 6.29
C LEU A 28 -1.13 10.34 6.84
N TRP A 29 -0.21 9.78 6.07
CA TRP A 29 1.21 9.72 6.44
C TRP A 29 1.79 11.12 6.60
N GLN A 30 1.52 12.00 5.63
CA GLN A 30 2.01 13.38 5.68
C GLN A 30 1.44 14.14 6.88
N GLU A 31 0.16 13.95 7.16
CA GLU A 31 -0.50 14.54 8.31
C GLU A 31 0.13 14.04 9.62
N ALA A 32 0.35 12.73 9.72
CA ALA A 32 0.98 12.13 10.91
C ALA A 32 2.40 12.63 11.11
N MET A 33 3.15 12.82 10.01
CA MET A 33 4.51 13.36 10.10
C MET A 33 4.53 14.79 10.66
N GLU A 34 3.52 15.58 10.36
CA GLU A 34 3.41 16.93 10.88
C GLU A 34 3.04 16.95 12.37
N GLU A 35 2.13 16.07 12.77
CA GLU A 35 1.59 16.07 14.14
C GLU A 35 2.44 15.27 15.12
N ASP A 36 2.92 14.10 14.70
CA ASP A 36 3.66 13.19 15.58
C ASP A 36 4.62 12.33 14.77
N PRO A 37 5.75 12.89 14.34
CA PRO A 37 6.72 12.13 13.55
C PRO A 37 7.29 10.92 14.29
N GLU A 38 7.27 10.93 15.62
CA GLU A 38 7.79 9.81 16.41
C GLU A 38 6.91 8.57 16.33
N ALA A 39 5.66 8.71 15.93
CA ALA A 39 4.76 7.56 15.74
C ALA A 39 5.13 6.74 14.52
N LEU A 40 5.85 7.31 13.56
CA LEU A 40 6.19 6.67 12.29
C LEU A 40 7.64 6.17 12.28
N THR A 41 7.92 5.24 13.16
CA THR A 41 9.26 4.66 13.34
C THR A 41 9.48 3.43 12.47
N ALA A 42 10.73 2.95 12.47
CA ALA A 42 11.07 1.68 11.82
C ALA A 42 10.28 0.52 12.41
N GLU A 43 9.98 0.58 13.72
CA GLU A 43 9.16 -0.43 14.39
C GLU A 43 7.73 -0.43 13.83
N HIS A 44 7.17 0.75 13.61
CA HIS A 44 5.86 0.90 12.98
C HIS A 44 5.86 0.29 11.58
N ASP A 45 6.92 0.52 10.81
CA ASP A 45 7.06 -0.06 9.47
C ASP A 45 7.08 -1.58 9.53
N GLY A 46 7.79 -2.14 10.50
CA GLY A 46 7.87 -3.58 10.71
C GLY A 46 6.49 -4.18 11.01
N GLU A 47 5.71 -3.49 11.83
CA GLU A 47 4.34 -3.92 12.16
C GLU A 47 3.43 -3.87 10.93
N ALA A 48 3.58 -2.83 10.10
CA ALA A 48 2.80 -2.71 8.88
C ALA A 48 3.13 -3.84 7.91
N ILE A 49 4.41 -4.17 7.75
CA ILE A 49 4.85 -5.25 6.87
C ILE A 49 4.31 -6.59 7.38
N ALA A 50 4.37 -6.82 8.68
CA ALA A 50 3.83 -8.03 9.29
C ALA A 50 2.32 -8.14 9.04
N PHE A 51 1.61 -7.03 9.11
CA PHE A 51 0.18 -6.97 8.78
C PHE A 51 -0.06 -7.38 7.32
N TRP A 52 0.73 -6.84 6.40
CA TRP A 52 0.58 -7.17 4.98
C TRP A 52 0.80 -8.65 4.71
N THR A 53 1.82 -9.27 5.31
CA THR A 53 2.10 -10.70 5.10
C THR A 53 1.02 -11.57 5.73
N SER A 54 0.56 -11.22 6.92
CA SER A 54 -0.51 -11.95 7.60
C SER A 54 -1.82 -11.91 6.82
N GLU A 55 -2.17 -10.73 6.32
CA GLU A 55 -3.38 -10.58 5.51
C GLU A 55 -3.28 -11.30 4.18
N ALA A 56 -2.09 -11.30 3.59
CA ALA A 56 -1.86 -12.05 2.35
C ALA A 56 -2.14 -13.53 2.55
N GLU A 57 -1.66 -14.10 3.65
CA GLU A 57 -1.91 -15.50 3.99
C GLU A 57 -3.41 -15.79 4.07
N HIS A 58 -4.14 -14.96 4.80
CA HIS A 58 -5.58 -15.12 4.98
C HIS A 58 -6.36 -15.01 3.66
N ARG A 59 -5.85 -14.24 2.72
CA ARG A 59 -6.53 -13.96 1.45
C ARG A 59 -6.04 -14.84 0.31
N GLY A 60 -5.11 -15.76 0.59
CA GLY A 60 -4.56 -16.64 -0.44
C GLY A 60 -3.65 -15.93 -1.43
N LEU A 61 -3.04 -14.83 -1.03
CA LEU A 61 -2.08 -14.09 -1.85
C LEU A 61 -0.66 -14.55 -1.52
N ASP A 62 0.26 -14.42 -2.48
CA ASP A 62 1.65 -14.74 -2.25
C ASP A 62 2.25 -13.85 -1.17
N GLU A 63 2.71 -14.44 -0.07
CA GLU A 63 3.23 -13.70 1.08
C GLU A 63 4.47 -12.87 0.74
N ALA A 64 5.42 -13.46 0.02
CA ALA A 64 6.64 -12.75 -0.37
C ALA A 64 6.33 -11.59 -1.31
N GLY A 65 5.39 -11.82 -2.24
CA GLY A 65 4.93 -10.77 -3.15
C GLY A 65 4.25 -9.64 -2.41
N ALA A 66 3.36 -9.99 -1.46
CA ALA A 66 2.65 -8.99 -0.67
C ALA A 66 3.61 -8.19 0.21
N GLU A 67 4.63 -8.84 0.76
CA GLU A 67 5.67 -8.15 1.52
C GLU A 67 6.37 -7.09 0.67
N ARG A 68 6.74 -7.46 -0.56
CA ARG A 68 7.38 -6.51 -1.48
C ARG A 68 6.48 -5.32 -1.80
N VAL A 69 5.19 -5.58 -2.03
CA VAL A 69 4.22 -4.52 -2.28
C VAL A 69 4.11 -3.61 -1.05
N GLY A 70 3.99 -4.19 0.13
CA GLY A 70 3.90 -3.44 1.38
C GLY A 70 5.11 -2.55 1.60
N LYS A 71 6.30 -3.09 1.37
CA LYS A 71 7.54 -2.32 1.49
C LYS A 71 7.58 -1.16 0.48
N SER A 72 7.10 -1.39 -0.73
CA SER A 72 7.04 -0.34 -1.76
C SER A 72 6.05 0.75 -1.38
N VAL A 73 4.92 0.39 -0.79
CA VAL A 73 3.93 1.36 -0.30
C VAL A 73 4.53 2.23 0.80
N ILE A 74 5.21 1.62 1.76
CA ILE A 74 5.86 2.35 2.85
C ILE A 74 6.93 3.29 2.29
N SER A 75 7.72 2.79 1.35
CA SER A 75 8.77 3.59 0.70
C SER A 75 8.19 4.80 -0.02
N LEU A 76 7.07 4.61 -0.71
CA LEU A 76 6.37 5.71 -1.39
C LEU A 76 5.92 6.78 -0.38
N CYS A 77 5.31 6.36 0.74
CA CYS A 77 4.86 7.30 1.76
C CYS A 77 6.03 8.08 2.35
N ARG A 78 7.14 7.41 2.67
CA ARG A 78 8.32 8.09 3.22
C ARG A 78 8.89 9.09 2.25
N LYS A 79 8.97 8.74 0.98
CA LYS A 79 9.47 9.63 -0.06
C LYS A 79 8.59 10.87 -0.19
N MET A 80 7.28 10.70 -0.15
CA MET A 80 6.35 11.81 -0.24
C MET A 80 6.40 12.68 1.01
N GLY A 81 6.65 12.09 2.16
CA GLY A 81 6.77 12.82 3.42
C GLY A 81 8.02 13.68 3.50
N GLU A 82 9.07 13.34 2.75
CA GLU A 82 10.32 14.10 2.71
C GLU A 82 10.23 15.32 1.79
N ALA A 83 9.29 15.30 0.88
CA ALA A 83 9.08 16.42 -0.04
C ALA A 83 8.35 17.60 0.62
#